data_92b1525dd561472dbd2e32a33aa6ecf8
#
_entry.id   92b1525dd561472dbd2e32a33aa6ecf8
#
_cell.length_a   1.000
_cell.length_b   1.000
_cell.length_c   1.000
_cell.angle_alpha   90.00
_cell.angle_beta   90.00
_cell.angle_gamma   90.00
#
_symmetry.space_group_name_H-M   'P 1'
#
loop_
_entity.id
_entity.type
_entity.pdbx_description
1 polymer ?
#
loop_
_entity_poly.entity_id
_entity_poly.type
_entity_poly.pdbx_seq_one_letter_code
_entity_poly.pdbx_strand_id
1 'polypeptide(L)'
;VSALAGVTLPNVHAAGSDLIRVALVGCGGRGTGAAGQALSTKSGPIKLVAMADVFPSKLKASLERLTKQYPQQVSQIDVPAERQFIGFDGYKAAMDCLKPGDVVILATPPAFRWVMFQHAIAKGLHVFMEKPVSVDGPRRAG
;
A
#
# COMPACT_ATOMS: atom_id res chain seq x y z
N VAL A 1 -14.86 30.93 -16.39
CA VAL A 1 -14.24 30.67 -15.52
C VAL A 1 -14.48 29.49 -14.88
N SER A 2 -15.43 29.46 -14.39
CA SER A 2 -15.70 28.42 -13.69
C SER A 2 -15.75 27.21 -14.46
N ALA A 3 -16.15 27.29 -15.59
CA ALA A 3 -16.24 26.14 -16.37
C ALA A 3 -14.96 25.42 -16.39
N LEU A 4 -13.97 26.14 -16.42
CA LEU A 4 -12.77 25.58 -16.45
C LEU A 4 -12.50 24.87 -15.25
N ALA A 5 -12.81 25.44 -14.21
CA ALA A 5 -12.55 24.84 -12.98
C ALA A 5 -13.24 23.54 -12.91
N GLY A 6 -14.41 23.54 -13.39
CA GLY A 6 -15.11 22.35 -13.28
C GLY A 6 -14.47 21.28 -13.99
N VAL A 7 -13.81 21.63 -14.92
CA VAL A 7 -13.24 20.71 -15.60
C VAL A 7 -12.37 19.93 -14.91
N THR A 8 -11.87 20.42 -14.29
CA THR A 8 -10.92 19.85 -13.81
C THR A 8 -11.01 18.80 -13.03
N LEU A 9 -11.13 18.71 -12.92
CA LEU A 9 -10.81 18.00 -12.31
C LEU A 9 -11.20 17.17 -11.85
N PRO A 10 -11.24 16.90 -12.01
CA PRO A 10 -11.55 16.15 -11.68
C PRO A 10 -11.74 15.71 -10.71
N ASN A 11 -11.82 16.09 -10.58
CA ASN A 11 -12.04 15.84 -9.81
C ASN A 11 -12.41 14.93 -9.15
N VAL A 12 -12.08 14.52 -9.32
CA VAL A 12 -11.92 13.43 -8.81
C VAL A 12 -12.01 13.40 -7.41
N HIS A 13 -11.43 14.22 -6.76
CA HIS A 13 -11.51 14.29 -5.35
C HIS A 13 -12.68 15.09 -4.93
N ALA A 14 -13.51 15.32 -5.85
CA ALA A 14 -14.61 16.18 -5.60
C ALA A 14 -15.49 15.72 -4.50
N ALA A 15 -15.57 14.49 -4.26
CA ALA A 15 -16.46 14.04 -3.23
C ALA A 15 -15.94 14.40 -1.88
N GLY A 16 -14.99 15.22 -1.85
CA GLY A 16 -14.60 15.76 -0.62
C GLY A 16 -13.47 15.12 0.07
N SER A 17 -12.77 14.28 -0.52
CA SER A 17 -11.64 13.71 0.15
C SER A 17 -10.48 13.52 -0.79
N ASP A 18 -9.38 14.16 -0.46
CA ASP A 18 -8.12 13.93 -1.14
C ASP A 18 -7.35 12.81 -0.45
N LEU A 19 -7.96 12.13 0.48
CA LEU A 19 -7.29 11.10 1.24
C LEU A 19 -6.91 9.93 0.35
N ILE A 20 -5.63 9.59 0.39
CA ILE A 20 -5.11 8.40 -0.28
C ILE A 20 -4.97 7.30 0.77
N ARG A 21 -5.64 6.20 0.55
CA ARG A 21 -5.52 5.04 1.41
C ARG A 21 -4.41 4.15 0.92
N VAL A 22 -3.67 3.59 1.85
CA VAL A 22 -2.53 2.73 1.55
C VAL A 22 -2.72 1.38 2.21
N ALA A 23 -2.40 0.33 1.51
CA ALA A 23 -2.29 -1.01 2.08
C ALA A 23 -0.85 -1.47 1.97
N LEU A 24 -0.34 -2.14 3.00
CA LEU A 24 0.98 -2.73 3.01
C LEU A 24 0.85 -4.24 2.89
N VAL A 25 1.42 -4.80 1.84
CA VAL A 25 1.49 -6.24 1.62
C VAL A 25 2.95 -6.67 1.74
N GLY A 26 3.25 -7.45 2.74
CA GLY A 26 4.61 -7.81 3.12
C GLY A 26 5.12 -6.89 4.23
N CYS A 27 5.05 -7.39 5.45
CA CYS A 27 5.30 -6.57 6.64
C CYS A 27 6.71 -6.79 7.23
N GLY A 28 7.69 -7.08 6.39
CA GLY A 28 9.08 -7.14 6.81
C GLY A 28 9.69 -5.75 6.99
N GLY A 29 10.98 -5.70 7.23
CA GLY A 29 11.67 -4.43 7.48
C GLY A 29 11.54 -3.42 6.35
N ARG A 30 11.65 -3.88 5.11
CA ARG A 30 11.56 -2.97 3.96
C ARG A 30 10.15 -2.46 3.75
N GLY A 31 9.16 -3.33 3.87
CA GLY A 31 7.76 -2.92 3.75
C GLY A 31 7.38 -1.94 4.83
N THR A 32 7.78 -2.20 6.06
CA THR A 32 7.54 -1.30 7.18
C THR A 32 8.18 0.06 6.93
N GLY A 33 9.43 0.07 6.45
CA GLY A 33 10.13 1.31 6.12
C GLY A 33 9.42 2.10 5.02
N ALA A 34 8.99 1.41 3.97
CA ALA A 34 8.29 2.05 2.85
C ALA A 34 6.96 2.66 3.32
N ALA A 35 6.22 1.94 4.15
CA ALA A 35 4.97 2.45 4.71
C ALA A 35 5.21 3.70 5.57
N GLY A 36 6.25 3.67 6.41
CA GLY A 36 6.62 4.83 7.22
C GLY A 36 6.97 6.03 6.38
N GLN A 37 7.74 5.82 5.31
CA GLN A 37 8.08 6.91 4.39
C GLN A 37 6.85 7.47 3.70
N ALA A 38 5.94 6.61 3.28
CA ALA A 38 4.69 7.06 2.66
C ALA A 38 3.87 7.93 3.62
N LEU A 39 3.76 7.49 4.87
CA LEU A 39 3.01 8.26 5.88
C LEU A 39 3.67 9.60 6.20
N SER A 40 4.96 9.71 5.97
CA SER A 40 5.72 10.93 6.26
C SER A 40 5.70 11.95 5.13
N THR A 41 5.11 11.63 3.99
CA THR A 41 5.05 12.58 2.87
C THR A 41 4.13 13.74 3.22
N LYS A 42 4.43 14.90 2.65
CA LYS A 42 3.67 16.11 2.91
C LYS A 42 2.83 16.55 1.73
N SER A 43 2.75 15.72 0.71
CA SER A 43 2.05 16.11 -0.51
C SER A 43 0.53 15.93 -0.43
N GLY A 44 0.02 15.38 0.63
CA GLY A 44 -1.42 15.25 0.83
C GLY A 44 -1.74 14.28 1.96
N PRO A 45 -2.99 14.14 2.34
CA PRO A 45 -3.37 13.23 3.42
C PRO A 45 -3.26 11.77 2.98
N ILE A 46 -2.56 10.98 3.76
CA ILE A 46 -2.35 9.56 3.52
C ILE A 46 -2.71 8.79 4.78
N LYS A 47 -3.35 7.65 4.63
CA LYS A 47 -3.71 6.80 5.76
C LYS A 47 -3.42 5.35 5.43
N LEU A 48 -2.70 4.66 6.31
CA LEU A 48 -2.49 3.23 6.20
C LEU A 48 -3.73 2.55 6.77
N VAL A 49 -4.44 1.79 5.95
CA VAL A 49 -5.73 1.22 6.35
C VAL A 49 -5.76 -0.29 6.40
N ALA A 50 -4.83 -0.97 5.77
CA ALA A 50 -4.80 -2.43 5.75
C ALA A 50 -3.37 -2.94 5.68
N MET A 51 -3.13 -4.10 6.27
CA MET A 51 -1.84 -4.77 6.22
C MET A 51 -2.06 -6.27 5.99
N ALA A 52 -1.16 -6.87 5.24
CA ALA A 52 -1.19 -8.30 4.97
C ALA A 52 0.21 -8.90 5.03
N ASP A 53 0.32 -10.06 5.64
CA ASP A 53 1.55 -10.84 5.67
C ASP A 53 1.19 -12.32 5.86
N VAL A 54 2.08 -13.20 5.46
CA VAL A 54 1.90 -14.63 5.69
C VAL A 54 2.06 -14.95 7.17
N PHE A 55 2.91 -14.20 7.88
CA PHE A 55 3.21 -14.45 9.27
C PHE A 55 2.60 -13.40 10.19
N PRO A 56 1.74 -13.81 11.12
CA PRO A 56 1.12 -12.87 12.08
C PRO A 56 2.15 -12.06 12.87
N SER A 57 3.26 -12.70 13.24
CA SER A 57 4.30 -12.03 14.02
C SER A 57 4.94 -10.87 13.28
N LYS A 58 5.12 -11.01 11.97
CA LYS A 58 5.69 -9.93 11.16
C LYS A 58 4.73 -8.76 11.04
N LEU A 59 3.47 -9.04 10.84
CA LEU A 59 2.45 -8.00 10.75
C LEU A 59 2.38 -7.22 12.05
N LYS A 60 2.33 -7.92 13.17
CA LYS A 60 2.25 -7.30 14.48
C LYS A 60 3.49 -6.45 14.77
N ALA A 61 4.67 -7.00 14.53
CA ALA A 61 5.92 -6.27 14.76
C ALA A 61 6.00 -5.02 13.88
N SER A 62 5.54 -5.12 12.64
CA SER A 62 5.51 -3.99 11.72
C SER A 62 4.61 -2.87 12.24
N LEU A 63 3.41 -3.21 12.67
CA LEU A 63 2.47 -2.24 13.19
C LEU A 63 2.99 -1.55 14.45
N GLU A 64 3.58 -2.31 15.36
CA GLU A 64 4.21 -1.75 16.55
C GLU A 64 5.36 -0.82 16.20
N ARG A 65 6.18 -1.22 15.24
CA ARG A 65 7.32 -0.43 14.82
C ARG A 65 6.88 0.88 14.17
N LEU A 66 5.87 0.85 13.33
CA LEU A 66 5.33 2.06 12.71
C LEU A 66 4.82 3.02 13.78
N THR A 67 4.11 2.51 14.77
CA THR A 67 3.56 3.33 15.84
C THR A 67 4.67 3.98 16.66
N LYS A 68 5.76 3.24 16.92
CA LYS A 68 6.86 3.76 17.72
C LYS A 68 7.79 4.70 16.98
N GLN A 69 8.09 4.40 15.72
CA GLN A 69 9.05 5.18 14.95
C GLN A 69 8.44 6.42 14.31
N TYR A 70 7.14 6.43 14.12
CA TYR A 70 6.45 7.54 13.48
C TYR A 70 5.34 8.07 14.38
N PRO A 71 5.69 8.59 15.57
CA PRO A 71 4.67 9.03 16.53
C PRO A 71 3.82 10.18 16.02
N GLN A 72 4.34 10.99 15.10
CA GLN A 72 3.58 12.09 14.53
C GLN A 72 2.57 11.62 13.49
N GLN A 73 2.72 10.41 12.99
CA GLN A 73 1.85 9.83 11.98
C GLN A 73 0.89 8.78 12.56
N VAL A 74 0.82 8.65 13.88
CA VAL A 74 -0.04 7.64 14.50
C VAL A 74 -1.50 7.80 14.10
N SER A 75 -1.98 9.03 13.96
CA SER A 75 -3.36 9.25 13.51
C SER A 75 -3.62 8.79 12.07
N GLN A 76 -2.56 8.58 11.31
CA GLN A 76 -2.66 8.10 9.93
C GLN A 76 -2.58 6.57 9.85
N ILE A 77 -2.39 5.90 10.97
CA ILE A 77 -2.33 4.45 11.04
C ILE A 77 -3.68 3.96 11.56
N ASP A 78 -4.50 3.41 10.66
CA ASP A 78 -5.83 2.96 10.98
C ASP A 78 -5.99 1.51 10.50
N VAL A 79 -5.34 0.59 11.20
CA VAL A 79 -5.32 -0.83 10.84
C VAL A 79 -5.87 -1.66 12.00
N PRO A 80 -7.19 -1.67 12.16
CA PRO A 80 -7.81 -2.49 13.19
C PRO A 80 -7.68 -3.98 12.83
N ALA A 81 -7.99 -4.84 13.78
CA ALA A 81 -7.83 -6.28 13.60
C ALA A 81 -8.55 -6.81 12.35
N GLU A 82 -9.70 -6.27 12.02
CA GLU A 82 -10.46 -6.71 10.85
C GLU A 82 -9.83 -6.31 9.51
N ARG A 83 -8.82 -5.47 9.53
CA ARG A 83 -8.05 -5.11 8.34
C ARG A 83 -6.58 -5.57 8.42
N GLN A 84 -6.33 -6.56 9.25
CA GLN A 84 -5.06 -7.26 9.35
C GLN A 84 -5.27 -8.67 8.78
N PHE A 85 -4.63 -8.93 7.65
CA PHE A 85 -4.88 -10.17 6.90
C PHE A 85 -3.68 -11.07 6.91
N ILE A 86 -3.89 -12.33 7.25
CA ILE A 86 -2.82 -13.31 7.36
C ILE A 86 -3.00 -14.38 6.30
N GLY A 87 -1.91 -14.86 5.74
CA GLY A 87 -1.92 -15.93 4.74
C GLY A 87 -1.56 -15.45 3.36
N PHE A 88 -1.39 -16.40 2.45
CA PHE A 88 -0.96 -16.09 1.08
C PHE A 88 -1.98 -15.28 0.30
N ASP A 89 -3.26 -15.41 0.59
CA ASP A 89 -4.31 -14.66 -0.10
C ASP A 89 -4.68 -13.36 0.62
N GLY A 90 -4.00 -13.06 1.72
CA GLY A 90 -4.30 -11.85 2.48
C GLY A 90 -4.16 -10.56 1.66
N TYR A 91 -3.31 -10.57 0.64
CA TYR A 91 -3.15 -9.41 -0.23
C TYR A 91 -4.44 -9.02 -0.92
N LYS A 92 -5.26 -9.98 -1.30
CA LYS A 92 -6.54 -9.69 -1.96
C LYS A 92 -7.47 -8.93 -1.03
N ALA A 93 -7.61 -9.41 0.18
CA ALA A 93 -8.44 -8.75 1.18
C ALA A 93 -7.92 -7.36 1.53
N ALA A 94 -6.59 -7.21 1.64
CA ALA A 94 -6.00 -5.90 1.91
C ALA A 94 -6.29 -4.92 0.77
N MET A 95 -6.15 -5.36 -0.46
CA MET A 95 -6.44 -4.53 -1.63
C MET A 95 -7.93 -4.22 -1.75
N ASP A 96 -8.80 -5.11 -1.28
CA ASP A 96 -10.24 -4.86 -1.30
C ASP A 96 -10.66 -3.74 -0.33
N CYS A 97 -9.80 -3.36 0.57
CA CYS A 97 -10.02 -2.19 1.43
C CYS A 97 -9.74 -0.86 0.71
N LEU A 98 -9.21 -0.93 -0.50
CA LEU A 98 -8.81 0.24 -1.29
C LEU A 98 -9.76 0.50 -2.44
N LYS A 99 -9.73 1.72 -2.93
CA LYS A 99 -10.51 2.15 -4.10
C LYS A 99 -9.56 2.47 -5.25
N PRO A 100 -10.04 2.47 -6.50
CA PRO A 100 -9.20 2.92 -7.61
C PRO A 100 -8.56 4.28 -7.32
N GLY A 101 -7.28 4.38 -7.58
CA GLY A 101 -6.49 5.58 -7.25
C GLY A 101 -5.75 5.50 -5.94
N ASP A 102 -6.10 4.58 -5.06
CA ASP A 102 -5.36 4.35 -3.83
C ASP A 102 -4.04 3.61 -4.11
N VAL A 103 -3.22 3.42 -3.10
CA VAL A 103 -1.87 2.88 -3.25
C VAL A 103 -1.71 1.58 -2.49
N VAL A 104 -1.06 0.61 -3.11
CA VAL A 104 -0.63 -0.60 -2.42
C VAL A 104 0.89 -0.69 -2.47
N ILE A 105 1.50 -1.02 -1.34
CA ILE A 105 2.94 -1.24 -1.22
C ILE A 105 3.16 -2.75 -1.22
N LEU A 106 3.87 -3.26 -2.22
CA LEU A 106 4.21 -4.67 -2.32
C LEU A 106 5.66 -4.88 -1.91
N ALA A 107 5.87 -5.45 -0.75
CA ALA A 107 7.20 -5.73 -0.22
C ALA A 107 7.40 -7.21 0.07
N THR A 108 6.66 -8.06 -0.60
CA THR A 108 6.79 -9.51 -0.52
C THR A 108 7.97 -9.99 -1.36
N PRO A 109 8.43 -11.24 -1.17
CA PRO A 109 9.46 -11.81 -2.04
C PRO A 109 9.07 -11.71 -3.51
N PRO A 110 10.03 -11.43 -4.39
CA PRO A 110 9.73 -11.18 -5.82
C PRO A 110 8.96 -12.29 -6.51
N ALA A 111 9.15 -13.53 -6.09
CA ALA A 111 8.48 -14.67 -6.70
C ALA A 111 6.95 -14.59 -6.63
N PHE A 112 6.42 -13.90 -5.64
CA PHE A 112 4.98 -13.80 -5.44
C PHE A 112 4.39 -12.49 -5.93
N ARG A 113 5.22 -11.51 -6.28
CA ARG A 113 4.75 -10.18 -6.60
C ARG A 113 3.94 -10.09 -7.88
N TRP A 114 4.23 -10.95 -8.84
CA TRP A 114 3.56 -10.85 -10.13
C TRP A 114 2.04 -10.98 -10.02
N VAL A 115 1.57 -11.99 -9.30
CA VAL A 115 0.12 -12.17 -9.13
C VAL A 115 -0.49 -11.03 -8.33
N MET A 116 0.24 -10.52 -7.34
CA MET A 116 -0.21 -9.39 -6.53
C MET A 116 -0.28 -8.12 -7.37
N PHE A 117 0.71 -7.90 -8.22
CA PHE A 117 0.74 -6.77 -9.12
C PHE A 117 -0.44 -6.80 -10.09
N GLN A 118 -0.68 -7.96 -10.70
CA GLN A 118 -1.81 -8.10 -11.61
C GLN A 118 -3.14 -7.78 -10.92
N HIS A 119 -3.31 -8.24 -9.71
CA HIS A 119 -4.53 -7.97 -8.94
C HIS A 119 -4.68 -6.48 -8.65
N ALA A 120 -3.60 -5.82 -8.29
CA ALA A 120 -3.61 -4.38 -8.02
C ALA A 120 -3.98 -3.58 -9.27
N ILE A 121 -3.39 -3.92 -10.41
CA ILE A 121 -3.67 -3.23 -11.66
C ILE A 121 -5.13 -3.43 -12.07
N ALA A 122 -5.65 -4.63 -11.90
CA ALA A 122 -7.04 -4.91 -12.22
C ALA A 122 -8.01 -4.09 -11.37
N LYS A 123 -7.59 -3.71 -10.15
CA LYS A 123 -8.40 -2.88 -9.27
C LYS A 123 -8.16 -1.39 -9.45
N GLY A 124 -7.29 -0.99 -10.36
CA GLY A 124 -6.99 0.41 -10.60
C GLY A 124 -6.13 1.07 -9.52
N LEU A 125 -5.36 0.27 -8.79
CA LEU A 125 -4.50 0.78 -7.73
C LEU A 125 -3.15 1.22 -8.27
N HIS A 126 -2.54 2.21 -7.62
CA HIS A 126 -1.15 2.54 -7.82
C HIS A 126 -0.30 1.57 -7.01
N VAL A 127 0.81 1.11 -7.58
CA VAL A 127 1.64 0.11 -6.94
C VAL A 127 3.04 0.66 -6.70
N PHE A 128 3.49 0.53 -5.45
CA PHE A 128 4.88 0.75 -5.10
C PHE A 128 5.48 -0.62 -4.77
N MET A 129 6.56 -0.98 -5.46
CA MET A 129 7.23 -2.26 -5.23
C MET A 129 8.69 -2.04 -4.86
N GLU A 130 9.13 -2.77 -3.83
CA GLU A 130 10.53 -2.77 -3.45
C GLU A 130 11.37 -3.63 -4.40
N LYS A 131 12.62 -3.29 -4.53
CA LYS A 131 13.55 -4.08 -5.34
C LYS A 131 13.92 -5.38 -4.62
N PRO A 132 14.28 -6.42 -5.36
CA PRO A 132 14.20 -6.51 -6.82
C PRO A 132 12.78 -6.76 -7.29
N VAL A 133 12.48 -6.32 -8.51
CA VAL A 133 11.13 -6.46 -9.06
C VAL A 133 10.87 -7.90 -9.49
N SER A 134 11.92 -8.60 -9.90
CA SER A 134 11.84 -9.97 -10.38
C SER A 134 13.10 -10.74 -9.99
N VAL A 135 12.99 -12.03 -9.79
CA VAL A 135 14.13 -12.90 -9.54
C VAL A 135 14.64 -13.54 -10.83
N ASP A 136 13.79 -13.55 -11.87
CA ASP A 136 14.14 -14.19 -13.14
C ASP A 136 14.27 -13.13 -14.21
N GLY A 137 15.49 -12.72 -14.45
CA GLY A 137 15.80 -11.99 -15.66
C GLY A 137 15.90 -12.97 -16.83
N PRO A 138 15.72 -12.52 -18.07
CA PRO A 138 15.97 -13.36 -19.20
C PRO A 138 17.41 -13.85 -19.11
N ARG A 139 17.57 -15.16 -19.07
CA ARG A 139 18.91 -15.73 -19.14
C ARG A 139 19.46 -15.34 -20.49
N ARG A 140 20.55 -14.58 -20.46
CA ARG A 140 21.28 -14.37 -21.69
C ARG A 140 21.76 -15.73 -22.13
N ALA A 141 21.30 -16.14 -23.29
CA ALA A 141 21.87 -17.30 -23.94
C ALA A 141 23.34 -16.96 -24.17
N GLY A 142 24.21 -17.67 -23.51
CA GLY A 142 25.64 -17.55 -23.69
C GLY A 142 26.07 -18.16 -25.00
#